data_72df5835d92891a5badd8e58f4777269
#
_entry.id   72df5835d92891a5badd8e58f4777269
#
_cell.length_a   1.000
_cell.length_b   1.000
_cell.length_c   1.000
_cell.angle_alpha   90.00
_cell.angle_beta   90.00
_cell.angle_gamma   90.00
#
_symmetry.space_group_name_H-M   'P 1'
#
loop_
_entity.id
_entity.type
_entity.pdbx_description
1 polymer ?
#
loop_
_entity_poly.entity_id
_entity_poly.type
_entity_poly.pdbx_seq_one_letter_code
_entity_poly.pdbx_strand_id
1 'polypeptide(L)'
;MADKVYDYVIIGSGFGGSVSALRLAEKGYSVLVLEKGKRFRDEDFARTNWQYWKYLWLPALRAFGVMQISLLKGVMVLHGAGVGGGSLGYANVLEVPTEATFATPAWNTPIKWGKILAPHYATARKMLGVARNPKLWTADEVLRQMASEAGMEHTFRATEVGAYFGEAGVTVPDPYFDGKGPDRTGCQHCGGCMVGCRHNAKNTLPKNYLYFAEKLGVEVRAEAEVVDVKPMTEDQRPRTKDEGQRVDEKASVVGLSSFVPSYEVIFQSSTNPFARKQTVVAKRVIFSAGVMGTMKLLLRLRDVQKSLSNLSRRLGDVVRTNSEALLGGLARKSDIDYSEGVSISSIFNADEDTRVEPVRYPNGSSLMRFLAAPLIDVDVPVWRRLLRFIGWVLTHPLDFARAMFLPGWAHNATILLVMQHSDNRMRLRSGRSLFTLFRTGLVAEEEPGYEIQAQVAGSHELTREFVRRTNGVALGSIGENLLGMPTTAHILGGAPIGRDAAEGLVDENFQIHNYPGLYIIDGSIMPANPGVNPSLTITALAEYAMSKIPAKTDRINNKPTKKDER
;
A
#
# COMPACT_ATOMS: atom_id res chain seq x y z
N MET A 1 20.26 -20.26 -23.34
CA MET A 1 20.82 -19.16 -22.54
C MET A 1 20.99 -19.70 -21.14
N ALA A 2 22.17 -19.59 -20.53
CA ALA A 2 22.35 -20.01 -19.15
C ALA A 2 21.33 -19.25 -18.28
N ASP A 3 20.51 -19.98 -17.53
CA ASP A 3 19.46 -19.39 -16.72
C ASP A 3 20.11 -18.50 -15.65
N LYS A 4 19.90 -17.17 -15.77
CA LYS A 4 20.45 -16.19 -14.82
C LYS A 4 19.86 -16.46 -13.44
N VAL A 5 20.68 -16.81 -12.48
CA VAL A 5 20.30 -16.98 -11.08
C VAL A 5 20.43 -15.62 -10.37
N TYR A 6 19.34 -15.14 -9.77
CA TYR A 6 19.34 -13.92 -8.98
C TYR A 6 19.61 -14.23 -7.50
N ASP A 7 20.31 -13.34 -6.81
CA ASP A 7 20.44 -13.47 -5.36
C ASP A 7 19.07 -13.25 -4.69
N TYR A 8 18.28 -12.30 -5.22
CA TYR A 8 16.92 -12.01 -4.77
C TYR A 8 15.96 -11.78 -5.94
N VAL A 9 14.77 -12.38 -5.85
CA VAL A 9 13.60 -12.00 -6.64
C VAL A 9 12.58 -11.36 -5.71
N ILE A 10 12.11 -10.15 -6.05
CA ILE A 10 11.12 -9.39 -5.29
C ILE A 10 9.81 -9.40 -6.04
N ILE A 11 8.73 -9.83 -5.39
CA ILE A 11 7.39 -9.93 -5.96
C ILE A 11 6.58 -8.71 -5.52
N GLY A 12 6.41 -7.75 -6.42
CA GLY A 12 5.78 -6.45 -6.19
C GLY A 12 6.79 -5.32 -5.99
N SER A 13 6.46 -4.16 -6.52
CA SER A 13 7.30 -2.95 -6.54
C SER A 13 6.73 -1.80 -5.69
N GLY A 14 5.88 -2.11 -4.72
CA GLY A 14 5.34 -1.15 -3.75
C GLY A 14 6.39 -0.67 -2.74
N PHE A 15 5.97 -0.04 -1.65
CA PHE A 15 6.87 0.56 -0.66
C PHE A 15 7.92 -0.44 -0.16
N GLY A 16 7.52 -1.62 0.30
CA GLY A 16 8.45 -2.64 0.78
C GLY A 16 9.40 -3.15 -0.30
N GLY A 17 8.86 -3.48 -1.49
CA GLY A 17 9.65 -4.01 -2.59
C GLY A 17 10.66 -3.03 -3.16
N SER A 18 10.30 -1.75 -3.24
CA SER A 18 11.19 -0.69 -3.73
C SER A 18 12.35 -0.43 -2.77
N VAL A 19 12.08 -0.37 -1.46
CA VAL A 19 13.12 -0.27 -0.42
C VAL A 19 14.04 -1.47 -0.49
N SER A 20 13.48 -2.68 -0.53
CA SER A 20 14.24 -3.92 -0.61
C SER A 20 15.14 -3.96 -1.83
N ALA A 21 14.62 -3.55 -2.99
CA ALA A 21 15.37 -3.51 -4.24
C ALA A 21 16.62 -2.61 -4.14
N LEU A 22 16.44 -1.38 -3.65
CA LEU A 22 17.55 -0.45 -3.50
C LEU A 22 18.57 -0.95 -2.48
N ARG A 23 18.13 -1.28 -1.26
CA ARG A 23 19.04 -1.66 -0.16
C ARG A 23 19.84 -2.94 -0.45
N LEU A 24 19.23 -3.90 -1.17
CA LEU A 24 19.93 -5.10 -1.60
C LEU A 24 20.96 -4.81 -2.72
N ALA A 25 20.62 -3.94 -3.67
CA ALA A 25 21.56 -3.52 -4.72
C ALA A 25 22.78 -2.77 -4.14
N GLU A 26 22.55 -1.85 -3.17
CA GLU A 26 23.63 -1.17 -2.45
C GLU A 26 24.57 -2.14 -1.72
N LYS A 27 24.05 -3.31 -1.32
CA LYS A 27 24.82 -4.38 -0.67
C LYS A 27 25.46 -5.38 -1.65
N GLY A 28 25.41 -5.10 -2.96
CA GLY A 28 26.06 -5.90 -4.01
C GLY A 28 25.28 -7.13 -4.45
N TYR A 29 24.01 -7.29 -4.08
CA TYR A 29 23.19 -8.41 -4.53
C TYR A 29 22.59 -8.19 -5.92
N SER A 30 22.50 -9.26 -6.72
CA SER A 30 21.74 -9.25 -7.96
C SER A 30 20.24 -9.39 -7.67
N VAL A 31 19.45 -8.41 -8.16
CA VAL A 31 18.02 -8.30 -7.81
C VAL A 31 17.18 -8.20 -9.07
N LEU A 32 16.04 -8.94 -9.07
CA LEU A 32 14.96 -8.82 -10.04
C LEU A 32 13.67 -8.47 -9.30
N VAL A 33 12.96 -7.45 -9.77
CA VAL A 33 11.62 -7.08 -9.29
C VAL A 33 10.58 -7.48 -10.33
N LEU A 34 9.55 -8.23 -9.94
CA LEU A 34 8.41 -8.64 -10.77
C LEU A 34 7.16 -7.90 -10.32
N GLU A 35 6.63 -7.03 -11.17
CA GLU A 35 5.43 -6.22 -10.88
C GLU A 35 4.30 -6.58 -11.83
N LYS A 36 3.11 -6.89 -11.30
CA LYS A 36 1.94 -7.24 -12.13
C LYS A 36 1.43 -6.06 -12.96
N GLY A 37 1.54 -4.83 -12.44
CA GLY A 37 1.02 -3.63 -13.08
C GLY A 37 1.95 -3.08 -14.14
N LYS A 38 1.46 -2.09 -14.87
CA LYS A 38 2.23 -1.37 -15.89
C LYS A 38 3.24 -0.42 -15.28
N ARG A 39 4.24 -0.04 -16.09
CA ARG A 39 5.08 1.14 -15.82
C ARG A 39 4.39 2.37 -16.43
N PHE A 40 4.29 3.44 -15.66
CA PHE A 40 3.67 4.70 -16.05
C PHE A 40 4.70 5.81 -16.11
N ARG A 41 4.64 6.61 -17.17
CA ARG A 41 5.26 7.93 -17.25
C ARG A 41 4.22 8.96 -16.81
N ASP A 42 4.65 10.20 -16.51
CA ASP A 42 3.72 11.22 -15.98
C ASP A 42 2.55 11.51 -16.93
N GLU A 43 2.78 11.49 -18.25
CA GLU A 43 1.75 11.69 -19.27
C GLU A 43 0.77 10.53 -19.43
N ASP A 44 1.13 9.34 -18.95
CA ASP A 44 0.28 8.14 -19.04
C ASP A 44 -0.86 8.17 -18.01
N PHE A 45 -0.70 8.89 -16.91
CA PHE A 45 -1.73 8.97 -15.88
C PHE A 45 -3.03 9.60 -16.38
N ALA A 46 -4.12 9.22 -15.75
CA ALA A 46 -5.43 9.76 -16.08
C ALA A 46 -5.52 11.28 -15.78
N ARG A 47 -6.19 12.05 -16.61
CA ARG A 47 -6.52 13.45 -16.31
C ARG A 47 -7.61 13.55 -15.26
N THR A 48 -8.59 12.65 -15.39
CA THR A 48 -9.70 12.50 -14.44
C THR A 48 -10.01 11.03 -14.27
N ASN A 49 -10.71 10.66 -13.23
CA ASN A 49 -11.11 9.27 -12.99
C ASN A 49 -12.15 8.72 -14.00
N TRP A 50 -12.73 9.56 -14.86
CA TRP A 50 -13.55 9.11 -15.99
C TRP A 50 -12.76 8.33 -17.04
N GLN A 51 -11.46 8.57 -17.12
CA GLN A 51 -10.58 7.73 -17.93
C GLN A 51 -10.31 6.41 -17.20
N TYR A 52 -11.37 5.64 -16.92
CA TYR A 52 -11.33 4.43 -16.07
C TYR A 52 -10.29 3.42 -16.58
N TRP A 53 -10.05 3.33 -17.89
CA TRP A 53 -9.04 2.45 -18.49
C TRP A 53 -7.59 2.83 -18.16
N LYS A 54 -7.35 4.08 -17.76
CA LYS A 54 -6.07 4.56 -17.23
C LYS A 54 -6.04 4.63 -15.71
N TYR A 55 -7.21 4.69 -15.07
CA TYR A 55 -7.34 4.86 -13.64
C TYR A 55 -7.53 3.52 -12.90
N LEU A 56 -8.44 2.65 -13.39
CA LEU A 56 -8.76 1.39 -12.73
C LEU A 56 -7.93 0.23 -13.28
N TRP A 57 -7.50 -0.66 -12.39
CA TRP A 57 -6.95 -1.96 -12.74
C TRP A 57 -8.08 -2.99 -12.76
N LEU A 58 -8.64 -3.21 -13.93
CA LEU A 58 -9.74 -4.13 -14.19
C LEU A 58 -9.50 -4.90 -15.50
N PRO A 59 -8.58 -5.91 -15.47
CA PRO A 59 -8.15 -6.64 -16.69
C PRO A 59 -9.29 -7.25 -17.49
N ALA A 60 -10.39 -7.66 -16.84
CA ALA A 60 -11.59 -8.17 -17.51
C ALA A 60 -12.20 -7.19 -18.51
N LEU A 61 -12.05 -5.88 -18.27
CA LEU A 61 -12.48 -4.80 -19.16
C LEU A 61 -11.31 -4.16 -19.92
N ARG A 62 -10.13 -4.81 -19.96
CA ARG A 62 -8.89 -4.28 -20.53
C ARG A 62 -8.47 -2.91 -19.97
N ALA A 63 -8.88 -2.60 -18.77
CA ALA A 63 -8.44 -1.43 -18.01
C ALA A 63 -7.22 -1.80 -17.16
N PHE A 64 -6.11 -1.11 -17.38
CA PHE A 64 -4.82 -1.39 -16.75
C PHE A 64 -4.27 -0.12 -16.10
N GLY A 65 -5.07 0.48 -15.22
CA GLY A 65 -4.72 1.69 -14.49
C GLY A 65 -3.99 1.43 -13.18
N VAL A 66 -3.97 2.43 -12.31
CA VAL A 66 -3.17 2.45 -11.08
C VAL A 66 -3.95 2.03 -9.83
N MET A 67 -5.28 1.96 -9.90
CA MET A 67 -6.17 1.70 -8.76
C MET A 67 -6.95 0.41 -8.96
N GLN A 68 -6.83 -0.52 -8.03
CA GLN A 68 -7.63 -1.74 -7.99
C GLN A 68 -8.62 -1.68 -6.84
N ILE A 69 -9.87 -2.12 -7.10
CA ILE A 69 -10.92 -2.29 -6.10
C ILE A 69 -11.14 -3.78 -5.91
N SER A 70 -11.07 -4.24 -4.68
CA SER A 70 -11.33 -5.64 -4.30
C SER A 70 -12.48 -5.69 -3.31
N LEU A 71 -13.49 -6.51 -3.63
CA LEU A 71 -14.64 -6.74 -2.76
C LEU A 71 -14.44 -8.05 -2.01
N LEU A 72 -14.51 -7.98 -0.69
CA LEU A 72 -14.53 -9.12 0.22
C LEU A 72 -15.83 -9.10 1.02
N LYS A 73 -16.19 -10.22 1.67
CA LYS A 73 -17.29 -10.20 2.63
C LYS A 73 -16.95 -9.18 3.74
N GLY A 74 -17.81 -8.20 3.93
CA GLY A 74 -17.68 -7.20 5.00
C GLY A 74 -16.69 -6.06 4.76
N VAL A 75 -15.98 -5.98 3.61
CA VAL A 75 -15.09 -4.85 3.36
C VAL A 75 -14.81 -4.63 1.86
N MET A 76 -14.75 -3.38 1.43
CA MET A 76 -14.25 -2.97 0.12
C MET A 76 -12.84 -2.41 0.28
N VAL A 77 -11.88 -2.93 -0.49
CA VAL A 77 -10.45 -2.56 -0.38
C VAL A 77 -9.99 -1.85 -1.64
N LEU A 78 -9.44 -0.65 -1.46
CA LEU A 78 -8.76 0.13 -2.51
C LEU A 78 -7.26 -0.10 -2.40
N HIS A 79 -6.61 -0.52 -3.48
CA HIS A 79 -5.16 -0.74 -3.48
C HIS A 79 -4.51 -0.47 -4.84
N GLY A 80 -3.20 -0.21 -4.85
CA GLY A 80 -2.47 0.19 -6.04
C GLY A 80 -2.06 -0.98 -6.93
N ALA A 81 -1.88 -0.71 -8.24
CA ALA A 81 -1.26 -1.59 -9.23
C ALA A 81 -0.36 -0.76 -10.15
N GLY A 82 0.84 -1.25 -10.48
CA GLY A 82 1.82 -0.57 -11.32
C GLY A 82 3.20 -0.53 -10.70
N VAL A 83 4.23 -0.26 -11.51
CA VAL A 83 5.59 -0.09 -11.01
C VAL A 83 5.65 1.11 -10.06
N GLY A 84 5.90 0.82 -8.77
CA GLY A 84 5.78 1.77 -7.66
C GLY A 84 4.55 1.53 -6.77
N GLY A 85 3.70 0.55 -7.10
CA GLY A 85 2.59 0.09 -6.28
C GLY A 85 1.65 1.21 -5.84
N GLY A 86 1.27 1.20 -4.56
CA GLY A 86 0.37 2.20 -3.96
C GLY A 86 0.84 3.65 -4.07
N SER A 87 2.15 3.90 -4.24
CA SER A 87 2.68 5.26 -4.36
C SER A 87 2.16 6.01 -5.59
N LEU A 88 1.67 5.30 -6.59
CA LEU A 88 1.12 5.90 -7.82
C LEU A 88 -0.22 6.59 -7.55
N GLY A 89 -1.10 5.95 -6.78
CA GLY A 89 -2.49 6.38 -6.55
C GLY A 89 -2.84 6.79 -5.11
N TYR A 90 -1.91 6.80 -4.15
CA TYR A 90 -2.20 7.23 -2.78
C TYR A 90 -2.37 8.76 -2.66
N ALA A 91 -3.00 9.19 -1.59
CA ALA A 91 -3.23 10.61 -1.32
C ALA A 91 -1.98 11.38 -0.88
N ASN A 92 -0.83 10.72 -0.81
CA ASN A 92 0.49 11.31 -0.62
C ASN A 92 0.86 11.70 0.83
N VAL A 93 0.02 11.41 1.80
CA VAL A 93 0.29 11.71 3.23
C VAL A 93 1.34 10.75 3.78
N LEU A 94 2.30 11.30 4.53
CA LEU A 94 3.46 10.60 5.06
C LEU A 94 3.71 10.99 6.53
N GLU A 95 2.75 10.64 7.38
CA GLU A 95 2.76 10.93 8.82
C GLU A 95 3.41 9.80 9.62
N VAL A 96 4.10 10.17 10.71
CA VAL A 96 4.60 9.23 11.71
C VAL A 96 3.53 9.00 12.76
N PRO A 97 3.25 7.74 13.18
CA PRO A 97 2.38 7.46 14.30
C PRO A 97 2.84 8.16 15.59
N THR A 98 1.89 8.49 16.45
CA THR A 98 2.20 9.13 17.74
C THR A 98 2.82 8.14 18.73
N GLU A 99 3.48 8.64 19.78
CA GLU A 99 3.98 7.80 20.86
C GLU A 99 2.85 7.02 21.55
N ALA A 100 1.68 7.63 21.70
CA ALA A 100 0.47 6.97 22.22
C ALA A 100 0.08 5.77 21.36
N THR A 101 0.16 5.87 20.02
CA THR A 101 -0.05 4.74 19.12
C THR A 101 0.89 3.57 19.44
N PHE A 102 2.19 3.83 19.58
CA PHE A 102 3.18 2.79 19.90
C PHE A 102 3.06 2.22 21.31
N ALA A 103 2.38 2.90 22.22
CA ALA A 103 2.09 2.43 23.57
C ALA A 103 0.89 1.48 23.64
N THR A 104 0.05 1.41 22.60
CA THR A 104 -1.12 0.52 22.59
C THR A 104 -0.71 -0.96 22.64
N PRO A 105 -1.53 -1.85 23.21
CA PRO A 105 -1.21 -3.27 23.36
C PRO A 105 -0.81 -3.96 22.05
N ALA A 106 -1.43 -3.57 20.94
CA ALA A 106 -1.15 -4.17 19.63
C ALA A 106 0.23 -3.79 19.06
N TRP A 107 0.78 -2.61 19.42
CA TRP A 107 2.14 -2.17 19.09
C TRP A 107 3.16 -2.47 20.19
N ASN A 108 2.73 -2.50 21.44
CA ASN A 108 3.60 -2.73 22.60
C ASN A 108 3.89 -4.22 22.80
N THR A 109 4.47 -4.87 21.81
CA THR A 109 4.97 -6.24 21.84
C THR A 109 6.34 -6.28 22.54
N PRO A 110 6.97 -7.46 22.73
CA PRO A 110 8.38 -7.53 23.17
C PRO A 110 9.31 -6.65 22.31
N ILE A 111 8.98 -6.45 21.02
CA ILE A 111 9.67 -5.54 20.11
C ILE A 111 9.16 -4.11 20.37
N LYS A 112 10.05 -3.21 20.78
CA LYS A 112 9.71 -1.79 21.02
C LYS A 112 9.73 -0.99 19.72
N TRP A 113 8.67 -1.15 18.92
CA TRP A 113 8.59 -0.65 17.54
C TRP A 113 8.85 0.85 17.40
N GLY A 114 8.29 1.69 18.27
CA GLY A 114 8.51 3.15 18.19
C GLY A 114 9.98 3.53 18.27
N LYS A 115 10.74 2.91 19.20
CA LYS A 115 12.17 3.15 19.37
C LYS A 115 12.98 2.59 18.18
N ILE A 116 12.66 1.38 17.74
CA ILE A 116 13.38 0.69 16.68
C ILE A 116 13.19 1.40 15.34
N LEU A 117 11.97 1.85 15.04
CA LEU A 117 11.64 2.46 13.76
C LEU A 117 12.07 3.93 13.64
N ALA A 118 12.36 4.63 14.74
CA ALA A 118 12.72 6.05 14.72
C ALA A 118 13.82 6.41 13.69
N PRO A 119 14.99 5.76 13.63
CA PRO A 119 16.01 6.05 12.62
C PRO A 119 15.57 5.69 11.21
N HIS A 120 14.72 4.67 11.06
CA HIS A 120 14.19 4.23 9.77
C HIS A 120 13.11 5.18 9.24
N TYR A 121 12.33 5.83 10.11
CA TYR A 121 11.44 6.93 9.71
C TYR A 121 12.24 8.11 9.15
N ALA A 122 13.35 8.49 9.78
CA ALA A 122 14.19 9.58 9.28
C ALA A 122 14.71 9.29 7.86
N THR A 123 15.18 8.05 7.63
CA THR A 123 15.62 7.60 6.30
C THR A 123 14.46 7.61 5.29
N ALA A 124 13.32 7.04 5.66
CA ALA A 124 12.13 6.97 4.79
C ALA A 124 11.62 8.36 4.43
N ARG A 125 11.55 9.30 5.39
CA ARG A 125 11.14 10.70 5.15
C ARG A 125 12.06 11.39 4.14
N LYS A 126 13.37 11.23 4.29
CA LYS A 126 14.36 11.77 3.35
C LYS A 126 14.17 11.18 1.94
N MET A 127 14.08 9.86 1.84
CA MET A 127 13.96 9.17 0.56
C MET A 127 12.64 9.48 -0.17
N LEU A 128 11.55 9.62 0.57
CA LEU A 128 10.23 9.96 0.02
C LEU A 128 10.05 11.47 -0.20
N GLY A 129 11.05 12.29 0.16
CA GLY A 129 11.02 13.75 -0.03
C GLY A 129 9.82 14.37 0.69
N VAL A 130 9.63 14.04 1.98
CA VAL A 130 8.52 14.54 2.78
C VAL A 130 8.64 16.04 2.99
N ALA A 131 7.58 16.76 2.66
CA ALA A 131 7.47 18.21 2.86
C ALA A 131 6.12 18.57 3.43
N ARG A 132 6.07 19.62 4.26
CA ARG A 132 4.80 20.15 4.77
C ARG A 132 4.05 20.86 3.66
N ASN A 133 2.77 20.59 3.51
CA ASN A 133 1.91 21.28 2.55
C ASN A 133 1.88 22.79 2.85
N PRO A 134 2.26 23.67 1.90
CA PRO A 134 2.44 25.09 2.16
C PRO A 134 1.14 25.90 2.11
N LYS A 135 0.04 25.32 1.59
CA LYS A 135 -1.20 26.07 1.31
C LYS A 135 -2.44 25.29 1.74
N LEU A 136 -3.38 26.00 2.32
CA LEU A 136 -4.70 25.50 2.73
C LEU A 136 -5.80 26.08 1.85
N TRP A 137 -6.93 25.37 1.78
CA TRP A 137 -8.09 25.71 0.94
C TRP A 137 -9.38 25.67 1.77
N THR A 138 -10.51 25.94 1.13
CA THR A 138 -11.82 26.09 1.78
C THR A 138 -12.18 24.93 2.71
N ALA A 139 -11.96 23.67 2.28
CA ALA A 139 -12.26 22.53 3.16
C ALA A 139 -11.37 22.51 4.42
N ASP A 140 -10.11 22.93 4.30
CA ASP A 140 -9.17 22.99 5.40
C ASP A 140 -9.58 24.05 6.43
N GLU A 141 -10.06 25.22 5.95
CA GLU A 141 -10.54 26.30 6.82
C GLU A 141 -11.80 25.88 7.59
N VAL A 142 -12.72 25.15 6.97
CA VAL A 142 -13.89 24.59 7.66
C VAL A 142 -13.45 23.61 8.75
N LEU A 143 -12.50 22.72 8.45
CA LEU A 143 -11.98 21.78 9.46
C LEU A 143 -11.24 22.50 10.59
N ARG A 144 -10.50 23.57 10.30
CA ARG A 144 -9.85 24.39 11.35
C ARG A 144 -10.87 25.02 12.30
N GLN A 145 -11.98 25.57 11.76
CA GLN A 145 -13.08 26.10 12.57
C GLN A 145 -13.72 25.01 13.43
N MET A 146 -13.96 23.81 12.85
CA MET A 146 -14.49 22.67 13.60
C MET A 146 -13.53 22.27 14.74
N ALA A 147 -12.23 22.23 14.49
CA ALA A 147 -11.22 21.94 15.49
C ALA A 147 -11.20 22.99 16.62
N SER A 148 -11.30 24.28 16.27
CA SER A 148 -11.32 25.36 17.24
C SER A 148 -12.54 25.29 18.17
N GLU A 149 -13.73 25.07 17.62
CA GLU A 149 -14.96 24.96 18.42
C GLU A 149 -15.01 23.69 19.27
N ALA A 150 -14.35 22.60 18.82
CA ALA A 150 -14.17 21.38 19.62
C ALA A 150 -13.08 21.53 20.71
N GLY A 151 -12.39 22.67 20.79
CA GLY A 151 -11.26 22.88 21.71
C GLY A 151 -9.99 22.13 21.29
N MET A 152 -9.95 21.60 20.07
CA MET A 152 -8.87 20.77 19.51
C MET A 152 -8.03 21.50 18.46
N GLU A 153 -8.07 22.85 18.42
CA GLU A 153 -7.36 23.66 17.41
C GLU A 153 -5.85 23.37 17.41
N HIS A 154 -5.27 23.09 18.57
CA HIS A 154 -3.85 22.75 18.71
C HIS A 154 -3.44 21.48 17.93
N THR A 155 -4.40 20.64 17.54
CA THR A 155 -4.16 19.42 16.74
C THR A 155 -4.26 19.68 15.23
N PHE A 156 -4.87 20.81 14.83
CA PHE A 156 -5.02 21.15 13.42
C PHE A 156 -3.66 21.52 12.81
N ARG A 157 -3.34 20.89 11.70
CA ARG A 157 -2.10 21.16 10.96
C ARG A 157 -2.22 20.85 9.48
N ALA A 158 -1.39 21.50 8.67
CA ALA A 158 -1.13 21.09 7.31
C ALA A 158 -0.43 19.72 7.29
N THR A 159 -0.84 18.83 6.38
CA THR A 159 -0.27 17.48 6.24
C THR A 159 1.18 17.51 5.76
N GLU A 160 1.93 16.49 6.15
CA GLU A 160 3.22 16.16 5.57
C GLU A 160 3.02 15.20 4.39
N VAL A 161 3.52 15.59 3.23
CA VAL A 161 3.26 14.87 1.97
C VAL A 161 4.52 14.67 1.14
N GLY A 162 4.55 13.65 0.31
CA GLY A 162 5.63 13.38 -0.64
C GLY A 162 5.42 14.14 -1.95
N ALA A 163 5.55 15.47 -1.95
CA ALA A 163 5.44 16.30 -3.13
C ALA A 163 6.48 17.43 -3.14
N TYR A 164 6.93 17.81 -4.32
CA TYR A 164 7.82 18.94 -4.49
C TYR A 164 7.03 20.24 -4.62
N PHE A 165 7.29 21.21 -3.73
CA PHE A 165 6.63 22.51 -3.65
C PHE A 165 7.54 23.66 -4.10
N GLY A 166 8.26 23.48 -5.21
CA GLY A 166 8.92 24.60 -5.89
C GLY A 166 7.92 25.51 -6.60
N GLU A 167 8.42 26.40 -7.46
CA GLU A 167 7.57 27.25 -8.29
C GLU A 167 6.65 26.38 -9.16
N ALA A 168 5.34 26.69 -9.12
CA ALA A 168 4.31 25.85 -9.73
C ALA A 168 4.51 25.68 -11.24
N GLY A 169 4.63 24.44 -11.71
CA GLY A 169 4.85 24.11 -13.11
C GLY A 169 6.28 24.30 -13.61
N VAL A 170 7.20 24.80 -12.79
CA VAL A 170 8.61 24.97 -13.16
C VAL A 170 9.38 23.70 -12.82
N THR A 171 10.13 23.17 -13.80
CA THR A 171 10.97 21.99 -13.64
C THR A 171 12.37 22.42 -13.23
N VAL A 172 12.91 21.77 -12.20
CA VAL A 172 14.27 21.95 -11.70
C VAL A 172 15.02 20.62 -11.69
N PRO A 173 16.35 20.63 -11.80
CA PRO A 173 17.18 19.45 -11.51
C PRO A 173 16.89 18.93 -10.09
N ASP A 174 17.18 17.66 -9.86
CA ASP A 174 16.90 16.97 -8.60
C ASP A 174 17.04 17.84 -7.33
N PRO A 175 15.97 18.12 -6.59
CA PRO A 175 16.02 18.93 -5.38
C PRO A 175 16.23 18.12 -4.08
N TYR A 176 16.42 16.78 -4.14
CA TYR A 176 16.39 15.89 -2.99
C TYR A 176 17.68 15.11 -2.73
N PHE A 177 18.47 14.82 -3.79
CA PHE A 177 19.56 13.83 -3.73
C PHE A 177 20.87 14.38 -4.30
N ASP A 178 21.14 15.63 -4.05
CA ASP A 178 22.39 16.32 -4.46
C ASP A 178 22.64 16.23 -5.98
N GLY A 179 21.58 16.38 -6.78
CA GLY A 179 21.62 16.31 -8.25
C GLY A 179 21.74 14.89 -8.83
N LYS A 180 21.66 13.84 -8.00
CA LYS A 180 21.75 12.44 -8.45
C LYS A 180 20.40 11.82 -8.79
N GLY A 181 19.31 12.43 -8.31
CA GLY A 181 17.94 12.02 -8.56
C GLY A 181 17.40 12.52 -9.90
N PRO A 182 16.15 12.22 -10.23
CA PRO A 182 15.48 12.77 -11.42
C PRO A 182 14.94 14.18 -11.14
N ASP A 183 14.77 14.96 -12.22
CA ASP A 183 14.16 16.29 -12.17
C ASP A 183 12.78 16.27 -11.50
N ARG A 184 12.37 17.38 -10.92
CA ARG A 184 11.05 17.61 -10.33
C ARG A 184 10.43 18.88 -10.87
N THR A 185 9.10 18.88 -10.95
CA THR A 185 8.32 20.06 -11.32
C THR A 185 7.50 20.51 -10.10
N GLY A 186 7.46 21.80 -9.84
CA GLY A 186 6.70 22.37 -8.72
C GLY A 186 5.21 22.01 -8.78
N CYS A 187 4.63 21.67 -7.63
CA CYS A 187 3.24 21.23 -7.52
C CYS A 187 2.27 22.33 -7.96
N GLN A 188 1.32 21.99 -8.84
CA GLN A 188 0.30 22.91 -9.35
C GLN A 188 -0.99 22.89 -8.52
N HIS A 189 -1.02 22.18 -7.42
CA HIS A 189 -2.17 22.08 -6.52
C HIS A 189 -3.49 21.66 -7.21
N CYS A 190 -3.43 20.72 -8.13
CA CYS A 190 -4.54 20.34 -9.00
C CYS A 190 -5.46 19.23 -8.45
N GLY A 191 -5.30 18.81 -7.20
CA GLY A 191 -6.10 17.71 -6.59
C GLY A 191 -5.84 16.31 -7.17
N GLY A 192 -4.89 16.15 -8.10
CA GLY A 192 -4.71 14.96 -8.92
C GLY A 192 -3.92 13.80 -8.31
N CYS A 193 -3.48 13.89 -7.04
CA CYS A 193 -2.55 12.89 -6.48
C CYS A 193 -3.09 11.45 -6.54
N MET A 194 -4.38 11.23 -6.34
CA MET A 194 -4.99 9.89 -6.33
C MET A 194 -5.30 9.32 -7.73
N VAL A 195 -5.30 10.13 -8.77
CA VAL A 195 -5.44 9.64 -10.15
C VAL A 195 -4.09 9.45 -10.86
N GLY A 196 -2.99 9.74 -10.14
CA GLY A 196 -1.62 9.77 -10.65
C GLY A 196 -1.18 11.20 -11.00
N CYS A 197 0.04 11.56 -10.63
CA CYS A 197 0.56 12.91 -10.85
C CYS A 197 1.10 13.07 -12.28
N ARG A 198 0.43 13.86 -13.09
CA ARG A 198 0.83 14.20 -14.46
C ARG A 198 1.89 15.31 -14.55
N HIS A 199 2.19 15.96 -13.42
CA HIS A 199 2.97 17.19 -13.36
C HIS A 199 4.37 16.99 -12.72
N ASN A 200 4.83 15.75 -12.61
CA ASN A 200 6.14 15.41 -12.06
C ASN A 200 6.42 15.94 -10.63
N ALA A 201 5.39 16.35 -9.88
CA ALA A 201 5.55 16.92 -8.55
C ALA A 201 5.54 15.87 -7.44
N LYS A 202 4.76 14.78 -7.60
CA LYS A 202 4.59 13.73 -6.60
C LYS A 202 5.79 12.80 -6.56
N ASN A 203 6.32 12.55 -5.35
CA ASN A 203 7.46 11.67 -5.11
C ASN A 203 7.03 10.20 -5.06
N THR A 204 6.69 9.63 -6.23
CA THR A 204 6.40 8.20 -6.37
C THR A 204 7.69 7.36 -6.29
N LEU A 205 7.57 6.09 -5.96
CA LEU A 205 8.73 5.19 -5.82
C LEU A 205 9.61 5.06 -7.07
N PRO A 206 9.09 5.15 -8.31
CA PRO A 206 9.91 5.27 -9.51
C PRO A 206 10.80 6.52 -9.59
N LYS A 207 10.56 7.51 -8.72
CA LYS A 207 11.33 8.77 -8.67
C LYS A 207 12.32 8.84 -7.51
N ASN A 208 12.43 7.79 -6.72
CA ASN A 208 13.34 7.69 -5.58
C ASN A 208 13.90 6.27 -5.43
N TYR A 209 13.36 5.40 -4.60
CA TYR A 209 13.91 4.07 -4.35
C TYR A 209 14.15 3.25 -5.63
N LEU A 210 13.15 3.12 -6.50
CA LEU A 210 13.32 2.34 -7.74
C LEU A 210 14.27 3.02 -8.72
N TYR A 211 14.25 4.36 -8.80
CA TYR A 211 15.16 5.10 -9.65
C TYR A 211 16.62 4.76 -9.33
N PHE A 212 17.00 4.80 -8.05
CA PHE A 212 18.36 4.47 -7.62
C PHE A 212 18.64 2.97 -7.72
N ALA A 213 17.66 2.11 -7.44
CA ALA A 213 17.83 0.67 -7.60
C ALA A 213 18.14 0.30 -9.06
N GLU A 214 17.42 0.86 -10.02
CA GLU A 214 17.67 0.63 -11.45
C GLU A 214 19.04 1.20 -11.90
N LYS A 215 19.46 2.35 -11.36
CA LYS A 215 20.82 2.87 -11.59
C LYS A 215 21.92 1.94 -11.08
N LEU A 216 21.66 1.17 -10.02
CA LEU A 216 22.55 0.14 -9.49
C LEU A 216 22.40 -1.23 -10.19
N GLY A 217 21.64 -1.31 -11.29
CA GLY A 217 21.51 -2.51 -12.10
C GLY A 217 20.39 -3.46 -11.69
N VAL A 218 19.46 -3.05 -10.82
CA VAL A 218 18.24 -3.81 -10.55
C VAL A 218 17.37 -3.87 -11.79
N GLU A 219 16.93 -5.07 -12.15
CA GLU A 219 15.99 -5.28 -13.23
C GLU A 219 14.55 -5.20 -12.69
N VAL A 220 13.71 -4.34 -13.26
CA VAL A 220 12.28 -4.22 -12.91
C VAL A 220 11.43 -4.60 -14.11
N ARG A 221 10.74 -5.74 -14.03
CA ARG A 221 9.80 -6.23 -15.07
C ARG A 221 8.38 -5.86 -14.69
N ALA A 222 7.79 -4.96 -15.46
CA ALA A 222 6.37 -4.65 -15.41
C ALA A 222 5.55 -5.74 -16.12
N GLU A 223 4.24 -5.76 -15.86
CA GLU A 223 3.27 -6.68 -16.45
C GLU A 223 3.63 -8.17 -16.21
N ALA A 224 4.34 -8.44 -15.13
CA ALA A 224 4.83 -9.76 -14.72
C ALA A 224 4.14 -10.21 -13.43
N GLU A 225 3.03 -10.94 -13.56
CA GLU A 225 2.29 -11.50 -12.42
C GLU A 225 2.89 -12.84 -12.01
N VAL A 226 3.45 -12.91 -10.79
CA VAL A 226 3.93 -14.17 -10.24
C VAL A 226 2.75 -15.07 -9.90
N VAL A 227 2.83 -16.31 -10.38
CA VAL A 227 1.77 -17.30 -10.23
C VAL A 227 2.20 -18.52 -9.42
N ASP A 228 3.50 -18.79 -9.30
CA ASP A 228 4.02 -19.87 -8.48
C ASP A 228 5.43 -19.58 -7.95
N VAL A 229 5.75 -20.15 -6.78
CA VAL A 229 7.09 -20.16 -6.18
C VAL A 229 7.31 -21.55 -5.61
N LYS A 230 8.38 -22.23 -6.06
CA LYS A 230 8.69 -23.59 -5.67
C LYS A 230 10.10 -23.70 -5.11
N PRO A 231 10.28 -24.37 -3.94
CA PRO A 231 11.61 -24.76 -3.51
C PRO A 231 12.26 -25.71 -4.53
N MET A 232 13.54 -25.53 -4.80
CA MET A 232 14.30 -26.41 -5.66
C MET A 232 15.06 -27.44 -4.83
N THR A 233 15.07 -28.69 -5.27
CA THR A 233 15.95 -29.72 -4.74
C THR A 233 17.39 -29.51 -5.22
N GLU A 234 18.35 -30.14 -4.56
CA GLU A 234 19.77 -30.00 -4.89
C GLU A 234 20.08 -30.38 -6.34
N ASP A 235 19.46 -31.47 -6.85
CA ASP A 235 19.62 -31.96 -8.22
C ASP A 235 19.05 -31.03 -9.30
N GLN A 236 18.12 -30.14 -8.94
CA GLN A 236 17.43 -29.22 -9.87
C GLN A 236 18.15 -27.88 -10.06
N ARG A 237 19.26 -27.66 -9.34
CA ARG A 237 19.97 -26.37 -9.40
C ARG A 237 20.77 -26.23 -10.69
N PRO A 238 20.73 -25.05 -11.32
CA PRO A 238 21.76 -24.70 -12.30
C PRO A 238 23.13 -24.66 -11.59
N ARG A 239 24.08 -25.47 -12.02
CA ARG A 239 25.45 -25.37 -11.52
C ARG A 239 26.04 -24.03 -11.92
N THR A 240 26.45 -23.22 -10.95
CA THR A 240 27.19 -21.97 -11.23
C THR A 240 28.62 -22.32 -11.61
N LYS A 241 29.25 -21.53 -12.51
CA LYS A 241 30.63 -21.77 -12.96
C LYS A 241 31.65 -21.82 -11.80
N ASP A 242 31.32 -21.23 -10.66
CA ASP A 242 32.18 -21.22 -9.46
C ASP A 242 32.11 -22.52 -8.65
N GLU A 243 31.07 -23.36 -8.81
CA GLU A 243 30.96 -24.65 -8.13
C GLU A 243 31.68 -25.77 -8.88
N GLY A 244 32.00 -25.60 -10.16
CA GLY A 244 32.69 -26.57 -11.01
C GLY A 244 34.20 -26.76 -10.73
N GLN A 245 34.81 -25.96 -9.86
CA GLN A 245 36.25 -26.01 -9.52
C GLN A 245 36.55 -26.63 -8.15
N ARG A 246 35.58 -27.18 -7.43
CA ARG A 246 35.77 -27.79 -6.10
C ARG A 246 35.18 -29.18 -6.01
N VAL A 247 35.68 -30.10 -6.79
CA VAL A 247 35.59 -31.53 -6.49
C VAL A 247 37.02 -32.03 -6.25
N ASP A 248 37.59 -31.68 -5.12
CA ASP A 248 38.71 -32.43 -4.55
C ASP A 248 38.15 -33.50 -3.61
N GLU A 249 38.39 -34.74 -3.92
CA GLU A 249 37.88 -35.97 -3.30
C GLU A 249 38.35 -36.26 -1.86
N LYS A 250 38.71 -35.24 -1.06
CA LYS A 250 39.26 -35.44 0.29
C LYS A 250 38.54 -34.71 1.45
N ALA A 251 37.27 -34.36 1.29
CA ALA A 251 36.51 -33.79 2.41
C ALA A 251 35.21 -34.56 2.69
N SER A 252 35.30 -35.88 2.85
CA SER A 252 34.18 -36.71 3.33
C SER A 252 34.28 -36.97 4.84
N VAL A 253 34.42 -35.93 5.66
CA VAL A 253 34.19 -36.03 7.12
C VAL A 253 33.75 -34.67 7.62
N VAL A 254 32.58 -34.62 8.21
CA VAL A 254 31.79 -33.60 8.86
C VAL A 254 30.64 -33.10 7.96
N GLY A 255 29.51 -33.81 8.07
CA GLY A 255 28.25 -33.50 7.41
C GLY A 255 27.56 -32.27 8.00
N LEU A 256 27.76 -31.16 7.35
CA LEU A 256 26.87 -30.01 7.31
C LEU A 256 27.14 -29.31 5.98
N SER A 257 26.60 -29.88 4.88
CA SER A 257 26.54 -29.13 3.64
C SER A 257 25.70 -27.90 3.91
N SER A 258 26.31 -26.74 3.81
CA SER A 258 25.62 -25.44 3.92
C SER A 258 24.67 -25.30 2.70
N PHE A 259 23.54 -26.02 2.76
CA PHE A 259 22.51 -25.98 1.74
C PHE A 259 21.90 -24.57 1.70
N VAL A 260 22.24 -23.77 0.72
CA VAL A 260 21.54 -22.52 0.43
C VAL A 260 20.31 -22.86 -0.40
N PRO A 261 19.09 -22.73 0.14
CA PRO A 261 17.86 -23.00 -0.62
C PRO A 261 17.82 -22.12 -1.87
N SER A 262 17.21 -22.62 -2.93
CA SER A 262 16.93 -21.87 -4.16
C SER A 262 15.47 -22.07 -4.54
N TYR A 263 14.91 -21.12 -5.23
CA TYR A 263 13.50 -21.11 -5.58
C TYR A 263 13.31 -20.87 -7.07
N GLU A 264 12.43 -21.63 -7.67
CA GLU A 264 11.89 -21.37 -8.99
C GLU A 264 10.72 -20.40 -8.85
N VAL A 265 10.78 -19.23 -9.49
CA VAL A 265 9.71 -18.23 -9.51
C VAL A 265 9.09 -18.21 -10.90
N ILE A 266 7.81 -18.58 -10.98
CA ILE A 266 7.05 -18.67 -12.23
C ILE A 266 6.11 -17.48 -12.34
N PHE A 267 6.17 -16.76 -13.45
CA PHE A 267 5.35 -15.59 -13.72
C PHE A 267 4.79 -15.61 -15.13
N GLN A 268 3.77 -14.81 -15.36
CA GLN A 268 3.11 -14.64 -16.65
C GLN A 268 2.75 -13.17 -16.90
N SER A 269 2.47 -12.81 -18.15
CA SER A 269 1.96 -11.47 -18.45
C SER A 269 0.59 -11.27 -17.81
N SER A 270 0.42 -10.16 -17.10
CA SER A 270 -0.86 -9.76 -16.50
C SER A 270 -1.81 -9.07 -17.50
N THR A 271 -1.28 -8.62 -18.65
CA THR A 271 -2.01 -7.85 -19.68
C THR A 271 -2.25 -8.65 -20.96
N ASN A 272 -1.47 -9.72 -21.18
CA ASN A 272 -1.61 -10.64 -22.31
C ASN A 272 -1.88 -12.07 -21.83
N PRO A 273 -3.15 -12.54 -21.83
CA PRO A 273 -3.49 -13.87 -21.33
C PRO A 273 -2.95 -15.02 -22.20
N PHE A 274 -2.48 -14.72 -23.43
CA PHE A 274 -1.91 -15.72 -24.33
C PHE A 274 -0.39 -15.85 -24.21
N ALA A 275 0.26 -14.99 -23.41
CA ALA A 275 1.70 -15.07 -23.19
C ALA A 275 2.06 -16.35 -22.42
N ARG A 276 3.17 -16.99 -22.84
CA ARG A 276 3.70 -18.16 -22.13
C ARG A 276 4.21 -17.77 -20.75
N LYS A 277 4.06 -18.69 -19.80
CA LYS A 277 4.70 -18.57 -18.49
C LYS A 277 6.22 -18.54 -18.66
N GLN A 278 6.86 -17.76 -17.83
CA GLN A 278 8.30 -17.62 -17.75
C GLN A 278 8.76 -18.05 -16.37
N THR A 279 9.99 -18.47 -16.27
CA THR A 279 10.60 -18.96 -15.03
C THR A 279 11.94 -18.25 -14.80
N VAL A 280 12.22 -17.93 -13.56
CA VAL A 280 13.53 -17.45 -13.09
C VAL A 280 13.92 -18.17 -11.82
N VAL A 281 15.22 -18.29 -11.58
CA VAL A 281 15.76 -18.91 -10.37
C VAL A 281 16.29 -17.84 -9.44
N ALA A 282 15.94 -17.98 -8.16
CA ALA A 282 16.37 -17.08 -7.09
C ALA A 282 16.92 -17.86 -5.90
N LYS A 283 17.99 -17.32 -5.27
CA LYS A 283 18.46 -17.86 -3.98
C LYS A 283 17.51 -17.48 -2.84
N ARG A 284 16.84 -16.34 -2.95
CA ARG A 284 15.89 -15.81 -1.97
C ARG A 284 14.75 -15.09 -2.66
N VAL A 285 13.58 -15.08 -2.03
CA VAL A 285 12.39 -14.39 -2.57
C VAL A 285 11.79 -13.48 -1.50
N ILE A 286 11.43 -12.26 -1.90
CA ILE A 286 10.71 -11.30 -1.04
C ILE A 286 9.30 -11.11 -1.60
N PHE A 287 8.30 -11.47 -0.82
CA PHE A 287 6.89 -11.16 -1.11
C PHE A 287 6.58 -9.72 -0.67
N SER A 288 6.23 -8.87 -1.61
CA SER A 288 5.97 -7.43 -1.41
C SER A 288 4.86 -6.90 -2.33
N ALA A 289 3.87 -7.76 -2.59
CA ALA A 289 2.76 -7.46 -3.50
C ALA A 289 1.60 -6.69 -2.83
N GLY A 290 1.83 -6.14 -1.63
CA GLY A 290 0.82 -5.57 -0.76
C GLY A 290 -0.09 -6.64 -0.15
N VAL A 291 -0.80 -6.32 0.93
CA VAL A 291 -1.59 -7.32 1.69
C VAL A 291 -2.45 -8.20 0.77
N MET A 292 -3.25 -7.57 -0.11
CA MET A 292 -4.15 -8.30 -1.00
C MET A 292 -3.41 -9.23 -1.97
N GLY A 293 -2.30 -8.75 -2.56
CA GLY A 293 -1.50 -9.55 -3.51
C GLY A 293 -0.70 -10.65 -2.81
N THR A 294 -0.03 -10.32 -1.71
CA THR A 294 0.80 -11.25 -0.93
C THR A 294 -0.06 -12.37 -0.32
N MET A 295 -1.18 -12.02 0.33
CA MET A 295 -2.07 -13.04 0.92
C MET A 295 -2.71 -13.93 -0.14
N LYS A 296 -3.20 -13.34 -1.25
CA LYS A 296 -3.77 -14.11 -2.36
C LYS A 296 -2.76 -15.11 -2.93
N LEU A 297 -1.52 -14.67 -3.13
CA LEU A 297 -0.47 -15.54 -3.68
C LEU A 297 -0.11 -16.64 -2.68
N LEU A 298 0.25 -16.31 -1.44
CA LEU A 298 0.69 -17.30 -0.44
C LEU A 298 -0.40 -18.33 -0.11
N LEU A 299 -1.67 -17.91 0.06
CA LEU A 299 -2.78 -18.83 0.25
C LEU A 299 -2.96 -19.77 -0.95
N ARG A 300 -2.81 -19.26 -2.17
CA ARG A 300 -2.84 -20.08 -3.38
C ARG A 300 -1.68 -21.09 -3.41
N LEU A 301 -0.47 -20.68 -3.05
CA LEU A 301 0.71 -21.55 -2.99
C LEU A 301 0.56 -22.66 -1.94
N ARG A 302 -0.03 -22.34 -0.78
CA ARG A 302 -0.29 -23.30 0.29
C ARG A 302 -1.46 -24.23 -0.02
N ASP A 303 -2.63 -23.66 -0.37
CA ASP A 303 -3.91 -24.37 -0.33
C ASP A 303 -4.29 -25.00 -1.68
N VAL A 304 -3.89 -24.39 -2.80
CA VAL A 304 -4.29 -24.79 -4.15
C VAL A 304 -3.16 -25.49 -4.90
N GLN A 305 -2.02 -24.83 -5.05
CA GLN A 305 -0.87 -25.36 -5.81
C GLN A 305 -0.04 -26.34 -5.01
N LYS A 306 -0.07 -26.24 -3.67
CA LYS A 306 0.72 -27.08 -2.76
C LYS A 306 2.24 -26.95 -2.92
N SER A 307 2.71 -25.90 -3.61
CA SER A 307 4.14 -25.63 -3.79
C SER A 307 4.82 -25.15 -2.51
N LEU A 308 4.07 -24.51 -1.60
CA LEU A 308 4.50 -24.11 -0.25
C LEU A 308 3.53 -24.64 0.82
N SER A 309 3.30 -25.97 0.84
CA SER A 309 2.30 -26.61 1.70
C SER A 309 2.55 -26.46 3.20
N ASN A 310 3.82 -26.24 3.62
CA ASN A 310 4.21 -26.10 5.03
C ASN A 310 4.17 -24.67 5.56
N LEU A 311 3.55 -23.73 4.82
CA LEU A 311 3.28 -22.40 5.36
C LEU A 311 2.40 -22.47 6.61
N SER A 312 2.73 -21.65 7.61
CA SER A 312 2.01 -21.59 8.88
C SER A 312 0.49 -21.46 8.68
N ARG A 313 -0.27 -22.08 9.59
CA ARG A 313 -1.73 -21.91 9.67
C ARG A 313 -2.14 -20.48 10.04
N ARG A 314 -1.19 -19.69 10.59
CA ARG A 314 -1.39 -18.27 10.91
C ARG A 314 -1.41 -17.36 9.68
N LEU A 315 -1.10 -17.89 8.48
CA LEU A 315 -1.20 -17.15 7.22
C LEU A 315 -2.61 -16.61 7.00
N GLY A 316 -2.70 -15.29 6.86
CA GLY A 316 -3.95 -14.56 6.69
C GLY A 316 -4.68 -14.23 8.00
N ASP A 317 -4.09 -14.51 9.17
CA ASP A 317 -4.61 -14.07 10.46
C ASP A 317 -4.26 -12.61 10.74
N VAL A 318 -5.05 -11.97 11.60
CA VAL A 318 -4.80 -10.61 12.12
C VAL A 318 -4.69 -9.58 10.98
N VAL A 319 -5.54 -9.70 9.98
CA VAL A 319 -5.70 -8.65 8.95
C VAL A 319 -6.53 -7.53 9.53
N ARG A 320 -6.13 -6.29 9.30
CA ARG A 320 -6.75 -5.08 9.85
C ARG A 320 -7.08 -4.06 8.76
N THR A 321 -8.04 -3.21 9.04
CA THR A 321 -8.20 -1.91 8.36
C THR A 321 -7.60 -0.82 9.25
N ASN A 322 -7.58 0.42 8.77
CA ASN A 322 -7.18 1.56 9.60
C ASN A 322 -8.39 2.17 10.34
N SER A 323 -9.47 1.39 10.52
CA SER A 323 -10.75 1.84 11.12
C SER A 323 -11.21 3.15 10.53
N GLU A 324 -11.40 3.17 9.22
CA GLU A 324 -11.67 4.38 8.45
C GLU A 324 -13.09 4.39 7.88
N ALA A 325 -13.67 5.59 7.82
CA ALA A 325 -14.91 5.87 7.11
C ALA A 325 -14.67 6.93 6.03
N LEU A 326 -15.25 6.72 4.85
CA LEU A 326 -15.22 7.64 3.72
C LEU A 326 -16.58 8.33 3.61
N LEU A 327 -16.68 9.50 4.24
CA LEU A 327 -17.85 10.34 4.25
C LEU A 327 -17.59 11.60 3.45
N GLY A 328 -18.50 12.59 3.42
CA GLY A 328 -18.19 13.85 2.77
C GLY A 328 -19.36 14.79 2.62
N GLY A 329 -19.08 15.92 2.02
CA GLY A 329 -20.03 16.97 1.75
C GLY A 329 -20.05 17.38 0.29
N LEU A 330 -21.25 17.59 -0.24
CA LEU A 330 -21.49 18.17 -1.54
C LEU A 330 -22.10 19.57 -1.35
N ALA A 331 -21.36 20.64 -1.66
CA ALA A 331 -21.87 22.01 -1.57
C ALA A 331 -23.04 22.23 -2.55
N ARG A 332 -24.08 22.94 -2.10
CA ARG A 332 -25.20 23.33 -2.97
C ARG A 332 -24.88 24.53 -3.84
N LYS A 333 -23.87 25.34 -3.45
CA LYS A 333 -23.40 26.49 -4.21
C LYS A 333 -22.15 26.14 -5.02
N SER A 334 -22.01 26.74 -6.19
CA SER A 334 -20.89 26.55 -7.09
C SER A 334 -19.70 27.49 -6.86
N ASP A 335 -19.79 28.38 -5.88
CA ASP A 335 -18.73 29.33 -5.49
C ASP A 335 -17.62 28.69 -4.63
N ILE A 336 -17.78 27.42 -4.26
CA ILE A 336 -16.80 26.65 -3.48
C ILE A 336 -16.10 25.68 -4.42
N ASP A 337 -14.77 25.78 -4.52
CA ASP A 337 -13.95 24.79 -5.23
C ASP A 337 -13.20 23.90 -4.23
N TYR A 338 -13.63 22.64 -4.15
CA TYR A 338 -12.96 21.62 -3.35
C TYR A 338 -11.89 20.84 -4.14
N SER A 339 -11.76 21.03 -5.45
CA SER A 339 -10.81 20.27 -6.27
C SER A 339 -9.38 20.80 -6.24
N GLU A 340 -9.16 22.01 -5.72
CA GLU A 340 -7.83 22.60 -5.60
C GLU A 340 -7.06 22.10 -4.38
N GLY A 341 -5.76 21.86 -4.53
CA GLY A 341 -4.84 21.44 -3.48
C GLY A 341 -4.11 20.17 -3.78
N VAL A 342 -3.34 19.66 -2.80
CA VAL A 342 -2.92 18.26 -2.77
C VAL A 342 -4.12 17.42 -2.31
N SER A 343 -4.14 16.11 -2.61
CA SER A 343 -5.33 15.29 -2.32
C SER A 343 -5.77 15.31 -0.86
N ILE A 344 -4.84 15.40 0.10
CA ILE A 344 -5.11 15.63 1.52
C ILE A 344 -4.18 16.74 1.99
N SER A 345 -4.73 17.87 2.43
CA SER A 345 -3.97 19.10 2.69
C SER A 345 -3.86 19.47 4.16
N SER A 346 -4.78 19.00 4.99
CA SER A 346 -4.77 19.23 6.43
C SER A 346 -5.26 18.00 7.20
N ILE A 347 -5.07 18.02 8.49
CA ILE A 347 -5.53 17.00 9.44
C ILE A 347 -5.84 17.68 10.77
N PHE A 348 -6.85 17.22 11.48
CA PHE A 348 -7.05 17.51 12.89
C PHE A 348 -7.55 16.27 13.64
N ASN A 349 -7.37 16.24 14.95
CA ASN A 349 -7.93 15.21 15.80
C ASN A 349 -9.24 15.73 16.41
N ALA A 350 -10.35 15.05 16.12
CA ALA A 350 -11.65 15.37 16.71
C ALA A 350 -11.71 14.99 18.19
N ASP A 351 -10.97 13.96 18.56
CA ASP A 351 -10.67 13.51 19.92
C ASP A 351 -9.29 12.81 19.95
N GLU A 352 -8.95 12.15 21.05
CA GLU A 352 -7.64 11.48 21.21
C GLU A 352 -7.40 10.36 20.16
N ASP A 353 -8.46 9.68 19.73
CA ASP A 353 -8.41 8.51 18.85
C ASP A 353 -8.87 8.78 17.42
N THR A 354 -9.59 9.90 17.17
CA THR A 354 -10.26 10.16 15.90
C THR A 354 -9.56 11.26 15.11
N ARG A 355 -9.14 10.94 13.90
CA ARG A 355 -8.53 11.87 12.94
C ARG A 355 -9.45 12.13 11.77
N VAL A 356 -9.43 13.37 11.27
CA VAL A 356 -10.22 13.83 10.14
C VAL A 356 -9.33 14.50 9.11
N GLU A 357 -9.43 14.05 7.86
CA GLU A 357 -8.68 14.57 6.71
C GLU A 357 -9.63 14.92 5.57
N PRO A 358 -9.53 16.12 4.94
CA PRO A 358 -10.31 16.46 3.75
C PRO A 358 -9.62 15.86 2.52
N VAL A 359 -10.35 15.04 1.77
CA VAL A 359 -9.82 14.32 0.60
C VAL A 359 -10.48 14.84 -0.66
N ARG A 360 -9.68 15.10 -1.70
CA ARG A 360 -10.15 15.69 -2.95
C ARG A 360 -9.64 14.97 -4.18
N TYR A 361 -10.40 15.13 -5.25
CA TYR A 361 -10.04 14.71 -6.61
C TYR A 361 -9.88 15.93 -7.53
N PRO A 362 -9.14 15.81 -8.64
CA PRO A 362 -8.98 16.93 -9.58
C PRO A 362 -10.32 17.28 -10.22
N ASN A 363 -10.47 18.54 -10.62
CA ASN A 363 -11.66 19.02 -11.33
C ASN A 363 -11.99 18.10 -12.52
N GLY A 364 -13.28 17.86 -12.73
CA GLY A 364 -13.79 16.90 -13.73
C GLY A 364 -13.81 15.43 -13.30
N SER A 365 -13.23 15.07 -12.14
CA SER A 365 -13.24 13.70 -11.61
C SER A 365 -14.54 13.38 -10.88
N SER A 366 -15.52 12.89 -11.59
CA SER A 366 -16.86 12.65 -11.02
C SER A 366 -17.26 11.17 -10.99
N LEU A 367 -16.39 10.23 -11.38
CA LEU A 367 -16.72 8.80 -11.38
C LEU A 367 -17.04 8.28 -9.97
N MET A 368 -16.37 8.82 -8.95
CA MET A 368 -16.56 8.39 -7.55
C MET A 368 -17.95 8.70 -6.99
N ARG A 369 -18.75 9.54 -7.66
CA ARG A 369 -20.15 9.78 -7.28
C ARG A 369 -20.98 8.49 -7.23
N PHE A 370 -20.67 7.51 -8.07
CA PHE A 370 -21.35 6.22 -8.10
C PHE A 370 -21.01 5.32 -6.90
N LEU A 371 -19.99 5.69 -6.12
CA LEU A 371 -19.68 5.07 -4.85
C LEU A 371 -20.20 5.87 -3.66
N ALA A 372 -20.88 7.00 -3.90
CA ALA A 372 -21.45 7.85 -2.87
C ALA A 372 -22.98 7.63 -2.75
N ALA A 373 -23.48 7.72 -1.55
CA ALA A 373 -24.91 7.74 -1.22
C ALA A 373 -25.18 8.85 -0.19
N PRO A 374 -26.40 9.34 -0.06
CA PRO A 374 -26.78 10.20 1.07
C PRO A 374 -26.41 9.57 2.41
N LEU A 375 -26.00 10.38 3.35
CA LEU A 375 -25.66 9.92 4.69
C LEU A 375 -26.89 9.39 5.40
N ILE A 376 -26.89 8.09 5.69
CA ILE A 376 -27.98 7.38 6.34
C ILE A 376 -27.43 6.70 7.60
N ASP A 377 -28.16 6.81 8.71
CA ASP A 377 -27.79 6.15 9.96
C ASP A 377 -27.82 4.63 9.79
N VAL A 378 -26.73 3.98 10.18
CA VAL A 378 -26.48 2.54 9.96
C VAL A 378 -26.92 1.66 11.13
N ASP A 379 -27.63 2.23 12.10
CA ASP A 379 -28.18 1.57 13.29
C ASP A 379 -29.32 0.59 13.01
N VAL A 380 -29.73 0.48 11.75
CA VAL A 380 -30.82 -0.37 11.31
C VAL A 380 -30.37 -1.42 10.28
N PRO A 381 -31.11 -2.54 10.15
CA PRO A 381 -30.83 -3.55 9.14
C PRO A 381 -30.79 -3.01 7.70
N VAL A 382 -30.00 -3.63 6.83
CA VAL A 382 -29.75 -3.21 5.43
C VAL A 382 -31.03 -2.89 4.66
N TRP A 383 -32.09 -3.72 4.78
CA TRP A 383 -33.34 -3.48 4.08
C TRP A 383 -34.04 -2.19 4.51
N ARG A 384 -33.96 -1.81 5.80
CA ARG A 384 -34.47 -0.51 6.28
C ARG A 384 -33.63 0.66 5.81
N ARG A 385 -32.31 0.48 5.65
CA ARG A 385 -31.44 1.51 5.05
C ARG A 385 -31.85 1.78 3.61
N LEU A 386 -32.16 0.76 2.84
CA LEU A 386 -32.67 0.93 1.48
C LEU A 386 -34.01 1.69 1.45
N LEU A 387 -34.92 1.42 2.39
CA LEU A 387 -36.16 2.19 2.50
C LEU A 387 -35.89 3.68 2.89
N ARG A 388 -34.98 3.91 3.85
CA ARG A 388 -34.55 5.28 4.21
C ARG A 388 -33.92 6.01 3.00
N PHE A 389 -33.11 5.31 2.21
CA PHE A 389 -32.52 5.85 0.99
C PHE A 389 -33.61 6.28 -0.01
N ILE A 390 -34.56 5.40 -0.30
CA ILE A 390 -35.70 5.71 -1.20
C ILE A 390 -36.49 6.91 -0.66
N GLY A 391 -36.83 6.90 0.63
CA GLY A 391 -37.52 8.02 1.29
C GLY A 391 -36.75 9.33 1.16
N TRP A 392 -35.41 9.29 1.35
CA TRP A 392 -34.56 10.46 1.18
C TRP A 392 -34.56 10.98 -0.26
N VAL A 393 -34.47 10.10 -1.27
CA VAL A 393 -34.55 10.47 -2.69
C VAL A 393 -35.87 11.16 -3.02
N LEU A 394 -36.98 10.64 -2.49
CA LEU A 394 -38.31 11.20 -2.73
C LEU A 394 -38.51 12.56 -2.05
N THR A 395 -37.91 12.77 -0.89
CA THR A 395 -38.03 14.02 -0.13
C THR A 395 -36.99 15.08 -0.53
N HIS A 396 -35.86 14.67 -1.13
CA HIS A 396 -34.75 15.57 -1.53
C HIS A 396 -34.34 15.35 -3.00
N PRO A 397 -35.28 15.39 -3.98
CA PRO A 397 -34.99 15.03 -5.38
C PRO A 397 -33.93 15.95 -6.02
N LEU A 398 -33.89 17.22 -5.66
CA LEU A 398 -32.90 18.17 -6.18
C LEU A 398 -31.49 17.86 -5.67
N ASP A 399 -31.33 17.50 -4.40
CA ASP A 399 -30.03 17.16 -3.83
C ASP A 399 -29.54 15.81 -4.39
N PHE A 400 -30.43 14.87 -4.60
CA PHE A 400 -30.11 13.62 -5.29
C PHE A 400 -29.66 13.88 -6.74
N ALA A 401 -30.39 14.74 -7.46
CA ALA A 401 -29.99 15.11 -8.82
C ALA A 401 -28.62 15.79 -8.86
N ARG A 402 -28.32 16.68 -7.88
CA ARG A 402 -26.99 17.29 -7.74
C ARG A 402 -25.90 16.24 -7.50
N ALA A 403 -26.13 15.32 -6.60
CA ALA A 403 -25.16 14.28 -6.25
C ALA A 403 -24.86 13.35 -7.44
N MET A 404 -25.91 12.95 -8.22
CA MET A 404 -25.79 11.89 -9.22
C MET A 404 -25.60 12.39 -10.66
N PHE A 405 -26.13 13.55 -11.03
CA PHE A 405 -26.23 13.91 -12.44
C PHE A 405 -25.56 15.24 -12.80
N LEU A 406 -25.50 16.23 -11.89
CA LEU A 406 -24.96 17.54 -12.25
C LEU A 406 -23.44 17.49 -12.48
N PRO A 407 -22.92 18.26 -13.46
CA PRO A 407 -21.49 18.38 -13.70
C PRO A 407 -20.76 19.01 -12.52
N GLY A 408 -19.42 18.88 -12.48
CA GLY A 408 -18.62 19.55 -11.45
C GLY A 408 -18.66 18.87 -10.07
N TRP A 409 -18.97 17.59 -9.98
CA TRP A 409 -19.04 16.89 -8.68
C TRP A 409 -17.76 17.05 -7.86
N ALA A 410 -16.57 16.83 -8.43
CA ALA A 410 -15.30 16.99 -7.73
C ALA A 410 -15.00 18.45 -7.35
N HIS A 411 -15.54 19.40 -8.08
CA HIS A 411 -15.47 20.84 -7.75
C HIS A 411 -16.29 21.16 -6.49
N ASN A 412 -17.49 20.59 -6.38
CA ASN A 412 -18.44 20.87 -5.31
C ASN A 412 -18.38 19.88 -4.15
N ALA A 413 -17.62 18.78 -4.26
CA ALA A 413 -17.59 17.71 -3.25
C ALA A 413 -16.20 17.55 -2.64
N THR A 414 -16.17 17.39 -1.32
CA THR A 414 -15.00 16.90 -0.59
C THR A 414 -15.34 15.62 0.15
N ILE A 415 -14.39 14.71 0.25
CA ILE A 415 -14.51 13.52 1.08
C ILE A 415 -13.85 13.83 2.42
N LEU A 416 -14.46 13.40 3.51
CA LEU A 416 -13.89 13.39 4.83
C LEU A 416 -13.44 11.95 5.13
N LEU A 417 -12.14 11.74 5.19
CA LEU A 417 -11.55 10.51 5.68
C LEU A 417 -11.46 10.62 7.19
N VAL A 418 -12.27 9.82 7.88
CA VAL A 418 -12.26 9.73 9.35
C VAL A 418 -11.60 8.42 9.72
N MET A 419 -10.54 8.48 10.50
CA MET A 419 -9.77 7.31 10.96
C MET A 419 -9.78 7.24 12.47
N GLN A 420 -9.95 6.02 13.02
CA GLN A 420 -9.87 5.78 14.46
C GLN A 420 -8.83 4.75 14.83
N HIS A 421 -8.28 4.92 16.01
CA HIS A 421 -7.35 3.96 16.59
C HIS A 421 -8.11 2.81 17.27
N SER A 422 -8.67 1.87 16.48
CA SER A 422 -9.35 0.70 17.02
C SER A 422 -8.68 -0.60 16.57
N ASP A 423 -8.69 -1.63 17.43
CA ASP A 423 -8.12 -2.94 17.15
C ASP A 423 -9.18 -3.84 16.50
N ASN A 424 -9.50 -3.57 15.23
CA ASN A 424 -10.34 -4.45 14.44
C ASN A 424 -9.51 -5.55 13.76
N ARG A 425 -10.10 -6.73 13.54
CA ARG A 425 -9.42 -7.87 12.92
C ARG A 425 -10.37 -8.70 12.07
N MET A 426 -9.83 -9.21 10.98
CA MET A 426 -10.43 -10.26 10.16
C MET A 426 -9.37 -11.29 9.77
N ARG A 427 -9.81 -12.40 9.20
CA ARG A 427 -8.93 -13.43 8.63
C ARG A 427 -9.13 -13.51 7.14
N LEU A 428 -8.04 -13.62 6.39
CA LEU A 428 -8.08 -13.91 4.97
C LEU A 428 -7.80 -15.39 4.74
N ARG A 429 -8.64 -16.05 3.95
CA ARG A 429 -8.55 -17.49 3.66
C ARG A 429 -8.73 -17.74 2.17
N SER A 430 -8.32 -18.92 1.73
CA SER A 430 -8.68 -19.44 0.41
C SER A 430 -10.07 -20.08 0.47
N GLY A 431 -10.99 -19.58 -0.35
CA GLY A 431 -12.39 -20.05 -0.30
C GLY A 431 -13.18 -19.66 -1.53
N ARG A 432 -14.49 -19.97 -1.49
CA ARG A 432 -15.47 -19.62 -2.53
C ARG A 432 -16.57 -18.76 -1.93
N SER A 433 -16.93 -17.69 -2.62
CA SER A 433 -18.00 -16.78 -2.20
C SER A 433 -18.65 -16.14 -3.43
N LEU A 434 -19.73 -15.39 -3.22
CA LEU A 434 -20.32 -14.56 -4.27
C LEU A 434 -19.27 -13.57 -4.85
N PHE A 435 -18.44 -12.98 -4.00
CA PHE A 435 -17.41 -12.02 -4.41
C PHE A 435 -16.27 -12.66 -5.23
N THR A 436 -16.07 -13.97 -5.11
CA THR A 436 -15.13 -14.74 -5.95
C THR A 436 -15.81 -15.37 -7.16
N LEU A 437 -17.08 -15.03 -7.43
CA LEU A 437 -17.93 -15.69 -8.45
C LEU A 437 -17.89 -17.21 -8.31
N PHE A 438 -17.95 -17.70 -7.05
CA PHE A 438 -17.89 -19.11 -6.65
C PHE A 438 -16.64 -19.88 -7.11
N ARG A 439 -15.60 -19.17 -7.59
CA ARG A 439 -14.27 -19.73 -7.85
C ARG A 439 -13.41 -19.66 -6.58
N THR A 440 -12.40 -20.50 -6.49
CA THR A 440 -11.42 -20.41 -5.41
C THR A 440 -10.67 -19.07 -5.50
N GLY A 441 -10.76 -18.28 -4.45
CA GLY A 441 -10.17 -16.94 -4.35
C GLY A 441 -9.99 -16.53 -2.90
N LEU A 442 -9.67 -15.25 -2.70
CA LEU A 442 -9.50 -14.68 -1.37
C LEU A 442 -10.87 -14.39 -0.77
N VAL A 443 -11.13 -14.91 0.43
CA VAL A 443 -12.34 -14.64 1.22
C VAL A 443 -11.95 -14.07 2.57
N ALA A 444 -12.79 -13.19 3.13
CA ALA A 444 -12.64 -12.64 4.46
C ALA A 444 -13.59 -13.36 5.44
N GLU A 445 -13.07 -13.64 6.63
CA GLU A 445 -13.80 -14.17 7.77
C GLU A 445 -13.68 -13.17 8.92
N GLU A 446 -14.79 -12.83 9.54
CA GLU A 446 -14.81 -11.97 10.72
C GLU A 446 -14.19 -12.69 11.92
N GLU A 447 -13.52 -11.94 12.78
CA GLU A 447 -12.98 -12.43 14.05
C GLU A 447 -13.92 -11.95 15.18
N PRO A 448 -14.63 -12.87 15.88
CA PRO A 448 -15.57 -12.48 16.93
C PRO A 448 -14.92 -11.62 18.02
N GLY A 449 -15.56 -10.50 18.35
CA GLY A 449 -15.05 -9.51 19.31
C GLY A 449 -14.09 -8.47 18.73
N TYR A 450 -13.78 -8.57 17.42
CA TYR A 450 -12.91 -7.64 16.69
C TYR A 450 -13.51 -7.22 15.34
N GLU A 451 -14.84 -7.21 15.25
CA GLU A 451 -15.56 -6.94 14.01
C GLU A 451 -15.18 -5.57 13.43
N ILE A 452 -15.03 -5.51 12.11
CA ILE A 452 -14.81 -4.25 11.40
C ILE A 452 -16.14 -3.51 11.36
N GLN A 453 -16.24 -2.42 12.09
CA GLN A 453 -17.46 -1.63 12.16
C GLN A 453 -17.73 -0.92 10.84
N ALA A 454 -18.99 -0.95 10.40
CA ALA A 454 -19.42 -0.24 9.19
C ALA A 454 -19.45 1.30 9.39
N GLN A 455 -19.47 1.76 10.63
CA GLN A 455 -19.46 3.17 11.00
C GLN A 455 -18.39 3.42 12.04
N VAL A 456 -17.58 4.43 11.80
CA VAL A 456 -16.66 4.99 12.79
C VAL A 456 -17.44 5.89 13.73
N ALA A 457 -17.29 5.73 15.04
CA ALA A 457 -18.01 6.52 16.02
C ALA A 457 -17.77 8.04 15.82
N GLY A 458 -18.83 8.86 15.95
CA GLY A 458 -18.76 10.32 15.76
C GLY A 458 -18.61 10.79 14.30
N SER A 459 -18.31 9.90 13.36
CA SER A 459 -18.03 10.28 11.96
C SER A 459 -19.22 10.91 11.24
N HIS A 460 -20.45 10.47 11.54
CA HIS A 460 -21.67 11.02 10.97
C HIS A 460 -21.95 12.44 11.50
N GLU A 461 -21.74 12.68 12.78
CA GLU A 461 -21.88 13.98 13.44
C GLU A 461 -20.88 14.98 12.87
N LEU A 462 -19.62 14.59 12.74
CA LEU A 462 -18.57 15.39 12.11
C LEU A 462 -18.94 15.77 10.67
N THR A 463 -19.49 14.83 9.91
CA THR A 463 -19.92 15.08 8.53
C THR A 463 -21.12 16.02 8.47
N ARG A 464 -22.13 15.85 9.34
CA ARG A 464 -23.29 16.76 9.43
C ARG A 464 -22.85 18.17 9.82
N GLU A 465 -21.91 18.29 10.74
CA GLU A 465 -21.37 19.60 11.15
C GLU A 465 -20.64 20.29 9.99
N PHE A 466 -19.78 19.54 9.25
CA PHE A 466 -19.11 20.06 8.07
C PHE A 466 -20.10 20.59 7.02
N VAL A 467 -21.14 19.83 6.67
CA VAL A 467 -22.10 20.23 5.64
C VAL A 467 -23.04 21.34 6.11
N ARG A 468 -23.30 21.47 7.42
CA ARG A 468 -24.05 22.60 7.98
C ARG A 468 -23.32 23.92 7.72
N ARG A 469 -22.00 23.95 7.90
CA ARG A 469 -21.14 25.12 7.66
C ARG A 469 -21.02 25.51 6.19
N THR A 470 -21.02 24.50 5.32
CA THR A 470 -20.85 24.70 3.88
C THR A 470 -22.17 24.75 3.11
N ASN A 471 -23.32 24.77 3.79
CA ASN A 471 -24.66 24.65 3.19
C ASN A 471 -24.70 23.50 2.17
N GLY A 472 -24.21 22.33 2.60
CA GLY A 472 -24.00 21.16 1.75
C GLY A 472 -25.01 20.05 1.98
N VAL A 473 -24.79 18.94 1.28
CA VAL A 473 -25.49 17.66 1.40
C VAL A 473 -24.50 16.66 1.98
N ALA A 474 -24.86 15.99 3.07
CA ALA A 474 -24.04 14.94 3.66
C ALA A 474 -24.09 13.67 2.81
N LEU A 475 -22.93 13.17 2.45
CA LEU A 475 -22.73 11.94 1.68
C LEU A 475 -21.87 10.96 2.47
N GLY A 476 -21.96 9.68 2.14
CA GLY A 476 -21.05 8.64 2.59
C GLY A 476 -20.86 7.57 1.53
N SER A 477 -19.97 6.63 1.79
CA SER A 477 -19.76 5.49 0.89
C SER A 477 -21.03 4.65 0.75
N ILE A 478 -21.39 4.26 -0.46
CA ILE A 478 -22.53 3.36 -0.72
C ILE A 478 -22.35 2.02 0.01
N GLY A 479 -21.11 1.54 0.13
CA GLY A 479 -20.77 0.34 0.88
C GLY A 479 -21.15 0.48 2.36
N GLU A 480 -20.73 1.55 3.01
CA GLU A 480 -21.00 1.81 4.43
C GLU A 480 -22.49 2.07 4.68
N ASN A 481 -23.05 3.05 3.97
CA ASN A 481 -24.41 3.51 4.22
C ASN A 481 -25.50 2.49 3.88
N LEU A 482 -25.37 1.82 2.71
CA LEU A 482 -26.43 0.94 2.23
C LEU A 482 -26.16 -0.53 2.49
N LEU A 483 -24.91 -0.98 2.41
CA LEU A 483 -24.57 -2.40 2.48
C LEU A 483 -23.95 -2.82 3.83
N GLY A 484 -23.65 -1.89 4.72
CA GLY A 484 -22.94 -2.17 5.98
C GLY A 484 -21.53 -2.71 5.76
N MET A 485 -20.90 -2.31 4.67
CA MET A 485 -19.59 -2.78 4.24
C MET A 485 -18.62 -1.58 4.17
N PRO A 486 -17.74 -1.41 5.18
CA PRO A 486 -16.77 -0.33 5.19
C PRO A 486 -15.82 -0.38 4.01
N THR A 487 -15.33 0.79 3.63
CA THR A 487 -14.33 0.95 2.56
C THR A 487 -13.00 1.29 3.20
N THR A 488 -11.93 0.59 2.80
CA THR A 488 -10.57 0.86 3.28
C THR A 488 -9.59 1.06 2.12
N ALA A 489 -8.70 2.04 2.26
CA ALA A 489 -7.48 2.18 1.44
C ALA A 489 -6.23 1.70 2.20
N HIS A 490 -6.38 1.25 3.44
CA HIS A 490 -5.28 0.95 4.37
C HIS A 490 -5.43 -0.46 4.96
N ILE A 491 -5.50 -1.49 4.10
CA ILE A 491 -5.49 -2.88 4.57
C ILE A 491 -4.08 -3.30 5.01
N LEU A 492 -3.97 -3.90 6.20
CA LEU A 492 -2.71 -4.22 6.89
C LEU A 492 -2.76 -5.61 7.52
N GLY A 493 -1.60 -6.18 7.86
CA GLY A 493 -1.51 -7.47 8.54
C GLY A 493 -1.73 -8.67 7.62
N GLY A 494 -1.92 -9.85 8.21
CA GLY A 494 -2.04 -11.12 7.49
C GLY A 494 -0.78 -11.99 7.55
N ALA A 495 0.34 -11.41 7.96
CA ALA A 495 1.59 -12.12 8.20
C ALA A 495 2.09 -11.86 9.64
N PRO A 496 1.41 -12.41 10.67
CA PRO A 496 1.78 -12.15 12.04
C PRO A 496 3.20 -12.65 12.35
N ILE A 497 3.92 -11.84 13.15
CA ILE A 497 5.25 -12.15 13.65
C ILE A 497 5.10 -13.10 14.84
N GLY A 498 5.91 -14.15 14.90
CA GLY A 498 5.93 -15.11 16.01
C GLY A 498 7.29 -15.78 16.15
N ARG A 499 7.51 -16.47 17.27
CA ARG A 499 8.76 -17.19 17.55
C ARG A 499 8.91 -18.44 16.67
N ASP A 500 7.79 -19.02 16.30
CA ASP A 500 7.72 -20.22 15.47
C ASP A 500 6.46 -20.21 14.56
N ALA A 501 6.30 -21.26 13.76
CA ALA A 501 5.19 -21.42 12.84
C ALA A 501 3.81 -21.63 13.50
N ALA A 502 3.74 -21.93 14.80
CA ALA A 502 2.50 -22.03 15.55
C ALA A 502 1.99 -20.65 15.99
N GLU A 503 2.91 -19.75 16.34
CA GLU A 503 2.61 -18.40 16.81
C GLU A 503 2.47 -17.38 15.66
N GLY A 504 3.31 -17.48 14.61
CA GLY A 504 3.35 -16.52 13.51
C GLY A 504 3.55 -17.16 12.13
N LEU A 505 3.53 -16.31 11.11
CA LEU A 505 3.92 -16.69 9.76
C LEU A 505 5.39 -16.38 9.52
N VAL A 506 5.88 -15.29 10.08
CA VAL A 506 7.27 -14.82 9.94
C VAL A 506 7.94 -14.64 11.29
N ASP A 507 9.26 -14.71 11.31
CA ASP A 507 10.09 -14.37 12.45
C ASP A 507 10.30 -12.85 12.60
N GLU A 508 11.10 -12.43 13.56
CA GLU A 508 11.46 -11.03 13.84
C GLU A 508 12.31 -10.36 12.73
N ASN A 509 12.85 -11.16 11.80
CA ASN A 509 13.57 -10.73 10.62
C ASN A 509 12.69 -10.77 9.36
N PHE A 510 11.38 -11.03 9.55
CA PHE A 510 10.37 -11.16 8.50
C PHE A 510 10.61 -12.32 7.53
N GLN A 511 11.43 -13.32 7.91
CA GLN A 511 11.60 -14.56 7.18
C GLN A 511 10.45 -15.52 7.49
N ILE A 512 9.91 -16.16 6.46
CA ILE A 512 8.81 -17.12 6.59
C ILE A 512 9.30 -18.38 7.30
N HIS A 513 8.62 -18.77 8.39
CA HIS A 513 8.90 -20.04 9.08
C HIS A 513 8.78 -21.24 8.13
N ASN A 514 9.63 -22.24 8.31
CA ASN A 514 9.76 -23.44 7.49
C ASN A 514 10.29 -23.23 6.04
N TYR A 515 10.55 -21.99 5.63
CA TYR A 515 11.05 -21.68 4.28
C TYR A 515 12.23 -20.70 4.32
N PRO A 516 13.44 -21.15 4.62
CA PRO A 516 14.63 -20.31 4.67
C PRO A 516 14.85 -19.57 3.34
N GLY A 517 15.06 -18.26 3.41
CA GLY A 517 15.24 -17.41 2.23
C GLY A 517 13.96 -16.87 1.61
N LEU A 518 12.78 -17.21 2.14
CA LEU A 518 11.52 -16.53 1.81
C LEU A 518 11.21 -15.46 2.86
N TYR A 519 10.88 -14.25 2.42
CA TYR A 519 10.58 -13.10 3.27
C TYR A 519 9.26 -12.44 2.88
N ILE A 520 8.61 -11.76 3.82
CA ILE A 520 7.46 -10.88 3.55
C ILE A 520 7.86 -9.48 4.00
N ILE A 521 7.85 -8.50 3.07
CA ILE A 521 8.24 -7.12 3.36
C ILE A 521 7.26 -6.17 2.65
N ASP A 522 6.08 -6.01 3.21
CA ASP A 522 5.04 -5.07 2.79
C ASP A 522 4.06 -4.79 3.94
N GLY A 523 2.90 -4.23 3.67
CA GLY A 523 1.87 -3.97 4.69
C GLY A 523 1.36 -5.20 5.43
N SER A 524 1.69 -6.42 4.96
CA SER A 524 1.27 -7.66 5.63
C SER A 524 1.98 -7.91 6.96
N ILE A 525 3.19 -7.35 7.13
CA ILE A 525 3.96 -7.49 8.39
C ILE A 525 3.63 -6.41 9.41
N MET A 526 2.71 -5.48 9.11
CA MET A 526 2.31 -4.44 10.04
C MET A 526 1.71 -5.08 11.31
N PRO A 527 2.29 -4.82 12.49
CA PRO A 527 1.84 -5.47 13.72
C PRO A 527 0.48 -4.98 14.18
N ALA A 528 0.15 -3.73 13.87
CA ALA A 528 -1.12 -3.11 14.26
C ALA A 528 -1.50 -1.93 13.36
N ASN A 529 -2.71 -1.38 13.59
CA ASN A 529 -3.19 -0.16 13.00
C ASN A 529 -2.31 1.03 13.45
N PRO A 530 -1.74 1.83 12.54
CA PRO A 530 -0.90 2.96 12.89
C PRO A 530 -1.68 4.23 13.28
N GLY A 531 -3.01 4.27 13.10
CA GLY A 531 -3.84 5.45 13.33
C GLY A 531 -3.52 6.64 12.40
N VAL A 532 -2.67 6.43 11.40
CA VAL A 532 -2.26 7.36 10.34
C VAL A 532 -2.17 6.64 9.01
N ASN A 533 -1.98 7.39 7.92
CA ASN A 533 -1.71 6.80 6.60
C ASN A 533 -0.45 5.91 6.64
N PRO A 534 -0.52 4.62 6.28
CA PRO A 534 0.48 3.63 6.65
C PRO A 534 1.76 3.63 5.79
N SER A 535 1.78 4.36 4.68
CA SER A 535 2.85 4.28 3.67
C SER A 535 4.25 4.55 4.23
N LEU A 536 4.38 5.55 5.10
CA LEU A 536 5.66 5.89 5.73
C LEU A 536 6.10 4.79 6.71
N THR A 537 5.16 4.22 7.48
CA THR A 537 5.45 3.12 8.42
C THR A 537 5.86 1.85 7.69
N ILE A 538 5.18 1.49 6.59
CA ILE A 538 5.57 0.34 5.75
C ILE A 538 6.99 0.55 5.19
N THR A 539 7.32 1.79 4.77
CA THR A 539 8.68 2.13 4.30
C THR A 539 9.70 1.98 5.41
N ALA A 540 9.42 2.48 6.60
CA ALA A 540 10.33 2.38 7.76
C ALA A 540 10.54 0.92 8.21
N LEU A 541 9.49 0.09 8.21
CA LEU A 541 9.60 -1.36 8.46
C LEU A 541 10.47 -2.06 7.40
N ALA A 542 10.33 -1.69 6.14
CA ALA A 542 11.17 -2.24 5.08
C ALA A 542 12.64 -1.81 5.21
N GLU A 543 12.92 -0.56 5.59
CA GLU A 543 14.29 -0.10 5.91
C GLU A 543 14.86 -0.89 7.09
N TYR A 544 14.08 -1.10 8.16
CA TYR A 544 14.48 -1.94 9.28
C TYR A 544 14.78 -3.38 8.83
N ALA A 545 13.89 -4.02 8.07
CA ALA A 545 14.10 -5.37 7.55
C ALA A 545 15.40 -5.46 6.75
N MET A 546 15.63 -4.51 5.87
CA MET A 546 16.84 -4.48 5.06
C MET A 546 18.09 -4.19 5.88
N SER A 547 18.02 -3.49 7.00
CA SER A 547 19.17 -3.27 7.88
C SER A 547 19.71 -4.58 8.48
N LYS A 548 18.87 -5.62 8.61
CA LYS A 548 19.25 -6.94 9.13
C LYS A 548 20.00 -7.81 8.12
N ILE A 549 19.90 -7.53 6.83
CA ILE A 549 20.59 -8.30 5.79
C ILE A 549 22.02 -7.75 5.65
N PRO A 550 23.07 -8.57 5.82
CA PRO A 550 24.45 -8.12 5.67
C PRO A 550 24.79 -7.77 4.20
N ALA A 551 25.87 -7.05 3.99
CA ALA A 551 26.43 -6.87 2.65
C ALA A 551 26.90 -8.21 2.09
N LYS A 552 26.81 -8.35 0.75
CA LYS A 552 27.33 -9.54 0.06
C LYS A 552 28.85 -9.54 0.18
N THR A 553 29.39 -10.54 0.88
CA THR A 553 30.83 -10.76 0.93
C THR A 553 31.30 -11.34 -0.39
N ASP A 554 32.10 -10.61 -1.14
CA ASP A 554 32.87 -11.17 -2.24
C ASP A 554 33.81 -12.23 -1.70
N ARG A 555 33.59 -13.50 -2.02
CA ARG A 555 34.53 -14.58 -1.71
C ARG A 555 35.72 -14.56 -2.69
N ILE A 556 36.32 -13.40 -2.90
CA ILE A 556 37.56 -13.30 -3.69
C ILE A 556 38.43 -12.23 -3.04
N ASN A 557 39.28 -12.63 -2.10
CA ASN A 557 40.64 -12.14 -1.89
C ASN A 557 41.26 -12.72 -0.61
N ASN A 558 41.39 -14.05 -0.55
CA ASN A 558 42.46 -14.66 0.24
C ASN A 558 43.58 -15.11 -0.73
N LYS A 559 44.29 -14.17 -1.31
CA LYS A 559 45.71 -14.45 -1.67
C LYS A 559 46.50 -14.27 -0.37
N PRO A 560 47.18 -15.31 0.13
CA PRO A 560 48.13 -15.11 1.20
C PRO A 560 49.22 -14.21 0.68
N THR A 561 49.40 -13.05 1.30
CA THR A 561 50.59 -12.23 1.13
C THR A 561 51.79 -13.09 1.50
N LYS A 562 52.61 -13.46 0.54
CA LYS A 562 53.95 -13.98 0.80
C LYS A 562 54.67 -12.94 1.65
N LYS A 563 54.87 -13.24 2.93
CA LYS A 563 55.89 -12.56 3.72
C LYS A 563 57.23 -12.89 3.13
N ASP A 564 57.93 -11.87 2.73
CA ASP A 564 59.34 -11.94 2.35
C ASP A 564 60.15 -12.56 3.48
N GLU A 565 60.72 -13.72 3.19
CA GLU A 565 61.93 -14.18 3.87
C GLU A 565 63.11 -13.38 3.30
N ARG A 566 63.66 -12.49 4.10
CA ARG A 566 65.06 -12.12 4.09
C ARG A 566 65.52 -11.80 5.51
#